data_2f79693b417412b8ff1ecec748f3d60f
#
_entry.id   2f79693b417412b8ff1ecec748f3d60f
#
_cell.length_a   1.000
_cell.length_b   1.000
_cell.length_c   1.000
_cell.angle_alpha   90.00
_cell.angle_beta   90.00
_cell.angle_gamma   90.00
#
_symmetry.space_group_name_H-M   'P 1'
#
loop_
_entity.id
_entity.type
_entity.pdbx_description
1 polymer ?
#
loop_
_entity_poly.entity_id
_entity_poly.type
_entity_poly.pdbx_seq_one_letter_code
_entity_poly.pdbx_strand_id
1 'polypeptide(L)'
;MKRFLAFILAALGLNIACSQNFENTDVKGFAELIDSADVVILDVRTTDEFNEGHIKGAILIDQNKSDFLELVKQLLPKEKTIAIYCRSGRRSANAAERLVKEGYKPVNLKGGILEWKKENMPVTKE
;
A
#
# COMPACT_ATOMS: atom_id res chain seq x y z
N MET A 1 24.27 -10.84 16.03
CA MET A 1 23.78 -10.88 15.76
C MET A 1 23.51 -10.53 15.24
N LYS A 2 23.73 -10.66 15.06
CA LYS A 2 23.46 -10.55 14.51
C LYS A 2 23.15 -9.95 13.88
N ARG A 3 23.38 -9.96 13.75
CA ARG A 3 23.03 -9.48 13.12
C ARG A 3 23.03 -8.62 12.65
N PHE A 4 23.25 -8.50 12.68
CA PHE A 4 23.07 -7.82 12.21
C PHE A 4 23.26 -7.04 11.73
N LEU A 5 23.67 -7.17 11.70
CA LEU A 5 23.71 -6.63 11.19
C LEU A 5 23.56 -6.02 10.60
N ALA A 6 23.82 -6.14 10.59
CA ALA A 6 23.43 -5.75 9.97
C ALA A 6 23.29 -4.97 9.70
N PHE A 7 23.61 -5.04 9.65
CA PHE A 7 23.30 -4.40 9.39
C PHE A 7 23.58 -3.34 9.17
N ILE A 8 24.13 -3.54 9.12
CA ILE A 8 24.22 -2.77 8.91
C ILE A 8 24.47 -1.96 8.35
N LEU A 9 24.89 -2.05 8.12
CA LEU A 9 24.83 -1.55 7.51
C LEU A 9 24.68 -0.87 7.00
N ALA A 10 24.90 -0.94 7.09
CA ALA A 10 24.42 -0.47 6.58
C ALA A 10 24.39 0.36 6.33
N ALA A 11 24.79 0.37 6.36
CA ALA A 11 24.41 0.96 6.13
C ALA A 11 24.53 1.81 5.73
N LEU A 12 24.92 1.85 5.48
CA LEU A 12 24.64 2.50 5.03
C LEU A 12 24.24 3.19 4.50
N GLY A 13 24.26 3.27 4.34
CA GLY A 13 23.50 3.75 3.80
C GLY A 13 23.33 4.51 3.33
N LEU A 14 23.49 4.56 3.18
CA LEU A 14 23.01 5.16 2.73
C LEU A 14 22.36 5.57 2.29
N ASN A 15 22.29 5.57 2.13
CA ASN A 15 21.42 5.91 1.62
C ASN A 15 20.64 6.25 1.52
N ILE A 16 20.65 6.13 1.39
CA ILE A 16 19.90 6.45 1.28
C ILE A 16 19.14 7.08 1.22
N ALA A 17 19.20 7.32 1.11
CA ALA A 17 18.41 8.19 1.13
C ALA A 17 17.21 8.27 0.69
N CYS A 18 16.89 7.96 0.28
CA CYS A 18 15.76 8.28 -0.04
C CYS A 18 14.75 7.76 0.52
N SER A 19 14.57 7.71 0.63
CA SER A 19 13.66 7.83 1.17
C SER A 19 12.41 7.13 1.20
N GLN A 20 12.30 5.95 0.91
CA GLN A 20 11.09 5.18 1.10
C GLN A 20 11.13 4.52 2.46
N ASN A 21 10.12 4.81 3.27
CA ASN A 21 10.00 4.24 4.60
C ASN A 21 8.91 3.18 4.66
N PHE A 22 8.57 2.59 3.53
CA PHE A 22 7.53 1.55 3.42
C PHE A 22 8.00 0.46 2.48
N GLU A 23 7.34 -0.68 2.55
CA GLU A 23 7.66 -1.81 1.70
C GLU A 23 6.86 -1.78 0.40
N ASN A 24 7.48 -2.27 -0.67
CA ASN A 24 6.81 -2.56 -1.92
C ASN A 24 6.75 -4.07 -2.09
N THR A 25 5.70 -4.56 -2.75
CA THR A 25 5.61 -5.98 -3.08
C THR A 25 5.07 -6.14 -4.50
N ASP A 26 5.33 -7.32 -5.08
CA ASP A 26 4.76 -7.65 -6.38
C ASP A 26 3.35 -8.23 -6.19
N VAL A 27 2.73 -8.65 -7.29
CA VAL A 27 1.37 -9.20 -7.27
C VAL A 27 1.27 -10.43 -6.37
N LYS A 28 2.23 -11.33 -6.49
CA LYS A 28 2.20 -12.56 -5.69
C LYS A 28 2.28 -12.24 -4.19
N GLY A 29 3.20 -11.37 -3.81
CA GLY A 29 3.34 -10.97 -2.42
C GLY A 29 2.11 -10.26 -1.89
N PHE A 30 1.51 -9.40 -2.73
CA PHE A 30 0.29 -8.68 -2.33
C PHE A 30 -0.87 -9.65 -2.14
N ALA A 31 -1.02 -10.61 -3.05
CA ALA A 31 -2.08 -11.61 -2.96
C ALA A 31 -1.96 -12.43 -1.67
N GLU A 32 -0.73 -12.81 -1.32
CA GLU A 32 -0.50 -13.54 -0.07
C GLU A 32 -0.80 -12.67 1.15
N LEU A 33 -0.41 -11.40 1.07
CA LEU A 33 -0.60 -10.48 2.18
C LEU A 33 -2.08 -10.26 2.51
N ILE A 34 -2.90 -10.07 1.48
CA ILE A 34 -4.31 -9.72 1.70
C ILE A 34 -5.17 -10.90 2.15
N ASP A 35 -4.62 -12.11 2.19
CA ASP A 35 -5.32 -13.25 2.75
C ASP A 35 -5.37 -13.21 4.27
N SER A 36 -4.57 -12.35 4.90
CA SER A 36 -4.50 -12.29 6.36
C SER A 36 -5.61 -11.41 6.93
N ALA A 37 -6.18 -11.83 8.06
CA ALA A 37 -7.19 -11.04 8.77
C ALA A 37 -6.60 -9.77 9.39
N ASP A 38 -5.28 -9.71 9.53
CA ASP A 38 -4.61 -8.56 10.13
C ASP A 38 -4.22 -7.49 9.10
N VAL A 39 -4.79 -7.57 7.91
CA VAL A 39 -4.47 -6.66 6.82
C VAL A 39 -5.74 -5.98 6.32
N VAL A 40 -5.64 -4.69 6.08
CA VAL A 40 -6.71 -3.88 5.47
C VAL A 40 -6.24 -3.49 4.08
N ILE A 41 -7.13 -3.62 3.09
CA ILE A 41 -6.81 -3.27 1.70
C ILE A 41 -7.30 -1.85 1.44
N LEU A 42 -6.40 -0.99 0.96
CA LEU A 42 -6.71 0.41 0.71
C LEU A 42 -6.49 0.76 -0.75
N ASP A 43 -7.56 1.16 -1.43
CA ASP A 43 -7.52 1.65 -2.81
C ASP A 43 -7.53 3.18 -2.73
N VAL A 44 -6.48 3.82 -3.28
CA VAL A 44 -6.36 5.28 -3.19
C VAL A 44 -6.66 5.98 -4.51
N ARG A 45 -7.37 5.28 -5.40
CA ARG A 45 -7.76 5.84 -6.70
C ARG A 45 -9.02 6.68 -6.58
N THR A 46 -9.55 7.12 -7.72
CA THR A 46 -10.81 7.85 -7.75
C THR A 46 -12.01 6.91 -7.64
N THR A 47 -13.16 7.49 -7.34
CA THR A 47 -14.42 6.74 -7.28
C THR A 47 -14.72 6.07 -8.62
N ASP A 48 -14.50 6.78 -9.73
CA ASP A 48 -14.76 6.22 -11.05
C ASP A 48 -13.89 5.00 -11.32
N GLU A 49 -12.60 5.08 -10.99
CA GLU A 49 -11.69 3.95 -11.16
C GLU A 49 -12.13 2.76 -10.32
N PHE A 50 -12.49 3.01 -9.08
CA PHE A 50 -12.95 1.98 -8.16
C PHE A 50 -14.17 1.26 -8.71
N ASN A 51 -15.11 2.02 -9.25
CA ASN A 51 -16.36 1.45 -9.78
C ASN A 51 -16.15 0.64 -11.05
N GLU A 52 -15.06 0.89 -11.78
CA GLU A 52 -14.71 0.11 -12.96
C GLU A 52 -14.11 -1.25 -12.61
N GLY A 53 -13.67 -1.41 -11.38
CA GLY A 53 -13.10 -2.67 -10.91
C GLY A 53 -12.07 -2.43 -9.82
N HIS A 54 -12.15 -3.20 -8.76
CA HIS A 54 -11.24 -3.06 -7.63
C HIS A 54 -11.00 -4.43 -6.99
N ILE A 55 -10.01 -4.51 -6.13
CA ILE A 55 -9.73 -5.74 -5.40
C ILE A 55 -10.79 -5.91 -4.32
N LYS A 56 -11.37 -7.10 -4.25
CA LYS A 56 -12.46 -7.38 -3.32
C LYS A 56 -12.03 -7.07 -1.88
N GLY A 57 -12.89 -6.36 -1.16
CA GLY A 57 -12.64 -5.99 0.22
C GLY A 57 -11.90 -4.68 0.40
N ALA A 58 -11.49 -4.03 -0.69
CA ALA A 58 -10.76 -2.78 -0.60
C ALA A 58 -11.65 -1.66 -0.10
N ILE A 59 -11.09 -0.83 0.77
CA ILE A 59 -11.70 0.42 1.20
C ILE A 59 -11.17 1.52 0.29
N LEU A 60 -12.06 2.34 -0.24
CA LEU A 60 -11.68 3.42 -1.14
C LEU A 60 -11.49 4.73 -0.37
N ILE A 61 -10.30 5.30 -0.44
CA ILE A 61 -10.04 6.65 0.06
C ILE A 61 -9.13 7.32 -0.97
N ASP A 62 -9.68 8.24 -1.76
CA ASP A 62 -8.95 8.93 -2.83
C ASP A 62 -7.85 9.81 -2.23
N GLN A 63 -6.59 9.49 -2.57
CA GLN A 63 -5.45 10.19 -1.97
C GLN A 63 -5.30 11.64 -2.44
N ASN A 64 -6.01 12.05 -3.48
CA ASN A 64 -5.97 13.42 -3.96
C ASN A 64 -6.93 14.35 -3.22
N LYS A 65 -7.81 13.79 -2.41
CA LYS A 65 -8.77 14.61 -1.65
C LYS A 65 -8.09 15.26 -0.45
N SER A 66 -8.51 16.48 -0.13
CA SER A 66 -7.91 17.23 0.98
C SER A 66 -8.14 16.57 2.33
N ASP A 67 -9.20 15.77 2.45
CA ASP A 67 -9.52 15.09 3.72
C ASP A 67 -8.97 13.66 3.78
N PHE A 68 -8.04 13.30 2.89
CA PHE A 68 -7.52 11.93 2.81
C PHE A 68 -7.02 11.42 4.16
N LEU A 69 -6.11 12.14 4.79
CA LEU A 69 -5.53 11.66 6.06
C LEU A 69 -6.55 11.61 7.17
N GLU A 70 -7.50 12.53 7.16
CA GLU A 70 -8.57 12.53 8.15
C GLU A 70 -9.43 11.27 8.03
N LEU A 71 -9.80 10.92 6.80
CA LEU A 71 -10.57 9.71 6.55
C LEU A 71 -9.79 8.45 6.90
N VAL A 72 -8.49 8.45 6.59
CA VAL A 72 -7.63 7.33 6.96
C VAL A 72 -7.67 7.11 8.47
N LYS A 73 -7.52 8.18 9.24
CA LYS A 73 -7.51 8.07 10.71
C LYS A 73 -8.84 7.60 11.27
N GLN A 74 -9.94 7.95 10.59
CA GLN A 74 -11.27 7.53 11.03
C GLN A 74 -11.57 6.07 10.68
N LEU A 75 -11.06 5.59 9.54
CA LEU A 75 -11.49 4.32 8.97
C LEU A 75 -10.49 3.18 9.14
N LEU A 76 -9.21 3.49 9.31
CA LEU A 76 -8.17 2.46 9.32
C LEU A 76 -7.50 2.33 10.68
N PRO A 77 -7.36 1.10 11.17
CA PRO A 77 -6.63 0.86 12.42
C PRO A 77 -5.12 0.89 12.19
N LYS A 78 -4.38 1.47 13.11
CA LYS A 78 -2.92 1.54 12.99
C LYS A 78 -2.23 0.22 13.30
N GLU A 79 -2.92 -0.68 13.98
CA GLU A 79 -2.36 -1.97 14.38
C GLU A 79 -2.24 -2.93 13.21
N LYS A 80 -3.02 -2.71 12.16
CA LYS A 80 -3.04 -3.62 11.02
C LYS A 80 -2.15 -3.11 9.90
N THR A 81 -1.63 -4.03 9.12
CA THR A 81 -0.90 -3.68 7.90
C THR A 81 -1.88 -3.14 6.88
N ILE A 82 -1.50 -2.08 6.20
CA ILE A 82 -2.32 -1.46 5.14
C ILE A 82 -1.76 -1.89 3.79
N ALA A 83 -2.46 -2.80 3.12
CA ALA A 83 -2.09 -3.22 1.76
C ALA A 83 -2.67 -2.20 0.80
N ILE A 84 -1.83 -1.33 0.28
CA ILE A 84 -2.26 -0.15 -0.45
C ILE A 84 -1.95 -0.28 -1.94
N TYR A 85 -2.87 0.17 -2.80
CA TYR A 85 -2.62 0.15 -4.23
C TYR A 85 -3.34 1.30 -4.94
N CYS A 86 -2.86 1.58 -6.14
CA CYS A 86 -3.52 2.49 -7.07
C CYS A 86 -3.48 1.85 -8.46
N ARG A 87 -3.50 2.65 -9.51
CA ARG A 87 -3.49 2.11 -10.87
C ARG A 87 -2.12 1.52 -11.23
N SER A 88 -1.04 2.28 -11.04
CA SER A 88 0.31 1.88 -11.46
C SER A 88 1.33 1.84 -10.33
N GLY A 89 0.90 2.10 -9.09
CA GLY A 89 1.78 2.08 -7.94
C GLY A 89 2.34 3.44 -7.53
N ARG A 90 2.11 4.47 -8.32
CA ARG A 90 2.72 5.78 -8.08
C ARG A 90 1.96 6.61 -7.05
N ARG A 91 0.64 6.75 -7.25
CA ARG A 91 -0.19 7.47 -6.27
C ARG A 91 -0.16 6.78 -4.92
N SER A 92 -0.17 5.45 -4.94
CA SER A 92 -0.16 4.69 -3.70
C SER A 92 1.17 4.77 -2.99
N ALA A 93 2.29 4.89 -3.71
CA ALA A 93 3.60 5.11 -3.08
C ALA A 93 3.61 6.45 -2.35
N ASN A 94 3.07 7.49 -2.99
CA ASN A 94 2.96 8.81 -2.37
C ASN A 94 2.09 8.74 -1.11
N ALA A 95 0.94 8.08 -1.22
CA ALA A 95 0.04 7.93 -0.07
C ALA A 95 0.70 7.11 1.04
N ALA A 96 1.47 6.08 0.69
CA ALA A 96 2.15 5.25 1.67
C ALA A 96 3.13 6.08 2.50
N GLU A 97 3.87 6.98 1.86
CA GLU A 97 4.78 7.86 2.59
C GLU A 97 4.04 8.72 3.61
N ARG A 98 2.87 9.21 3.22
CA ARG A 98 2.05 10.02 4.11
C ARG A 98 1.54 9.19 5.29
N LEU A 99 1.16 7.94 5.01
CA LEU A 99 0.67 7.02 6.04
C LEU A 99 1.75 6.67 7.06
N VAL A 100 2.98 6.46 6.60
CA VAL A 100 4.09 6.15 7.51
C VAL A 100 4.28 7.28 8.52
N LYS A 101 4.18 8.53 8.06
CA LYS A 101 4.32 9.69 8.94
C LYS A 101 3.24 9.74 10.02
N GLU A 102 2.10 9.09 9.76
CA GLU A 102 1.00 9.04 10.72
C GLU A 102 1.02 7.77 11.57
N GLY A 103 2.06 6.96 11.46
CA GLY A 103 2.22 5.78 12.29
C GLY A 103 1.64 4.49 11.74
N TYR A 104 1.24 4.49 10.47
CA TYR A 104 0.71 3.29 9.81
C TYR A 104 1.84 2.45 9.20
N LYS A 105 1.49 1.21 8.85
CA LYS A 105 2.44 0.26 8.25
C LYS A 105 1.94 -0.15 6.86
N PRO A 106 2.17 0.68 5.84
CA PRO A 106 1.70 0.35 4.50
C PRO A 106 2.67 -0.57 3.76
N VAL A 107 2.09 -1.44 2.92
CA VAL A 107 2.83 -2.23 1.94
C VAL A 107 2.20 -1.93 0.58
N ASN A 108 3.00 -1.42 -0.33
CA ASN A 108 2.52 -0.93 -1.62
C ASN A 108 2.59 -2.02 -2.70
N LEU A 109 1.51 -2.17 -3.46
CA LEU A 109 1.51 -3.01 -4.65
C LEU A 109 2.23 -2.23 -5.75
N LYS A 110 3.48 -2.57 -6.00
CA LYS A 110 4.38 -1.77 -6.81
C LYS A 110 3.85 -1.53 -8.24
N GLY A 111 3.28 -2.54 -8.86
CA GLY A 111 2.76 -2.43 -10.23
C GLY A 111 1.30 -2.01 -10.31
N GLY A 112 0.65 -1.82 -9.17
CA GLY A 112 -0.74 -1.39 -9.11
C GLY A 112 -1.71 -2.41 -9.66
N ILE A 113 -2.97 -1.97 -9.81
CA ILE A 113 -4.02 -2.87 -10.29
C ILE A 113 -3.79 -3.26 -11.76
N LEU A 114 -3.01 -2.46 -12.50
CA LEU A 114 -2.66 -2.83 -13.88
C LEU A 114 -1.90 -4.16 -13.91
N GLU A 115 -0.89 -4.29 -13.06
CA GLU A 115 -0.12 -5.52 -12.99
C GLU A 115 -0.96 -6.67 -12.41
N TRP A 116 -1.79 -6.36 -11.43
CA TRP A 116 -2.72 -7.33 -10.84
C TRP A 116 -3.59 -7.97 -11.90
N LYS A 117 -4.18 -7.13 -12.77
CA LYS A 117 -5.03 -7.62 -13.87
C LYS A 117 -4.22 -8.38 -14.93
N LYS A 118 -3.01 -7.90 -15.20
CA LYS A 118 -2.15 -8.53 -16.20
C LYS A 118 -1.81 -9.96 -15.80
N GLU A 119 -1.73 -10.22 -14.50
CA GLU A 119 -1.48 -11.56 -13.99
C GLU A 119 -2.77 -12.33 -13.70
N ASN A 120 -3.88 -11.85 -14.25
CA ASN A 120 -5.18 -12.52 -14.19
C ASN A 120 -5.73 -12.67 -12.77
N MET A 121 -5.37 -11.76 -11.89
CA MET A 121 -5.91 -11.77 -10.53
C MET A 121 -7.31 -11.14 -10.53
N PRO A 122 -8.19 -11.59 -9.63
CA PRO A 122 -9.61 -11.19 -9.70
C PRO A 122 -9.85 -9.76 -9.25
N VAL A 123 -10.81 -9.12 -9.90
CA VAL A 123 -11.35 -7.83 -9.49
C VAL A 123 -12.86 -7.92 -9.46
N THR A 124 -13.49 -6.99 -8.76
CA THR A 124 -14.93 -6.94 -8.63
C THR A 124 -15.40 -5.50 -8.80
N LYS A 125 -16.69 -5.35 -9.13
CA LYS A 125 -17.31 -4.02 -9.20
C LYS A 125 -18.24 -3.76 -8.01
N GLU A 126 -18.32 -4.71 -7.10
CA GLU A 126 -19.20 -4.58 -5.94
C GLU A 126 -18.60 -3.74 -4.81
#